data_d4dd1ef052a30591617c80a684bfa50b
#
_entry.id   d4dd1ef052a30591617c80a684bfa50b
#
_cell.length_a   1.000
_cell.length_b   1.000
_cell.length_c   1.000
_cell.angle_alpha   90.00
_cell.angle_beta   90.00
_cell.angle_gamma   90.00
#
_symmetry.space_group_name_H-M   'P 1'
#
loop_
_entity.id
_entity.type
_entity.pdbx_description
1 polymer ?
#
loop_
_entity_poly.entity_id
_entity_poly.type
_entity_poly.pdbx_seq_one_letter_code
_entity_poly.pdbx_strand_id
1 'polypeptide(L)'
;TALRLFEPGGYALGPMAWARIDDGAWRPVALGASGRPRSVTFISGDQEDELRAFHNLVVRRAPSAGEVAWALARFEMGAERVSPLESLSDYLLALRALLEPEGSASGRLPGRLAALCAQPEGRAALAERTAHAVALERAVITGLTPPEPGGDRLVAEVAEHLRAILRDILCGHLDPDVRGLADELLAEAAAALV
;
A
#
# COMPACT_ATOMS: atom_id res chain seq x y z
N THR A 1 2.22 -1.12 11.10
CA THR A 1 2.28 -1.92 9.86
C THR A 1 1.19 -2.99 9.82
N ALA A 2 1.22 -4.02 10.68
CA ALA A 2 0.34 -5.19 10.59
C ALA A 2 -1.15 -4.83 10.49
N LEU A 3 -1.67 -4.00 11.39
CA LEU A 3 -3.07 -3.60 11.40
C LEU A 3 -3.51 -2.93 10.09
N ARG A 4 -2.67 -2.06 9.51
CA ARG A 4 -2.94 -1.36 8.24
C ARG A 4 -2.92 -2.29 7.02
N LEU A 5 -2.16 -3.37 7.10
CA LEU A 5 -2.12 -4.41 6.07
C LEU A 5 -3.26 -5.42 6.23
N PHE A 6 -3.74 -5.64 7.46
CA PHE A 6 -4.82 -6.58 7.76
C PHE A 6 -6.17 -6.07 7.25
N GLU A 7 -6.52 -4.84 7.65
CA GLU A 7 -7.78 -4.20 7.24
C GLU A 7 -7.54 -2.79 6.70
N PRO A 8 -8.29 -2.37 5.68
CA PRO A 8 -8.24 -1.00 5.20
C PRO A 8 -8.75 -0.05 6.28
N GLY A 9 -8.02 1.03 6.51
CA GLY A 9 -8.45 2.04 7.47
C GLY A 9 -7.37 3.06 7.81
N GLY A 10 -7.81 4.22 8.21
CA GLY A 10 -6.96 5.30 8.68
C GLY A 10 -6.76 5.21 10.20
N TYR A 11 -5.97 4.25 10.66
CA TYR A 11 -5.69 4.10 12.08
C TYR A 11 -4.81 5.22 12.60
N ALA A 12 -5.25 5.87 13.67
CA ALA A 12 -4.42 6.76 14.45
C ALA A 12 -4.09 6.10 15.80
N LEU A 13 -2.81 6.07 16.14
CA LEU A 13 -2.42 5.65 17.49
C LEU A 13 -2.75 6.76 18.48
N GLY A 14 -3.21 6.40 19.67
CA GLY A 14 -3.36 7.36 20.76
C GLY A 14 -1.99 7.95 21.17
N PRO A 15 -1.97 9.10 21.83
CA PRO A 15 -0.72 9.75 22.26
C PRO A 15 0.06 8.92 23.29
N MET A 16 -0.59 8.00 23.94
CA MET A 16 -0.03 7.15 24.99
C MET A 16 -0.34 5.68 24.74
N ALA A 17 0.64 4.84 25.01
CA ALA A 17 0.45 3.39 25.12
C ALA A 17 0.90 2.91 26.50
N TRP A 18 0.56 1.66 26.81
CA TRP A 18 1.05 0.97 28.00
C TRP A 18 1.93 -0.19 27.55
N ALA A 19 3.12 -0.27 28.04
CA ALA A 19 4.06 -1.35 27.75
C ALA A 19 4.46 -2.08 29.03
N ARG A 20 4.66 -3.39 28.87
CA ARG A 20 5.20 -4.25 29.94
C ARG A 20 6.34 -5.09 29.35
N ILE A 21 7.47 -5.11 30.00
CA ILE A 21 8.60 -5.96 29.66
C ILE A 21 8.59 -7.13 30.65
N ASP A 22 8.55 -8.32 30.13
CA ASP A 22 8.39 -9.58 30.89
C ASP A 22 7.19 -9.50 31.85
N ASP A 23 7.34 -9.94 33.09
CA ASP A 23 6.32 -9.86 34.16
C ASP A 23 6.38 -8.58 34.99
N GLY A 24 7.07 -7.56 34.50
CA GLY A 24 7.18 -6.27 35.17
C GLY A 24 5.86 -5.49 35.23
N ALA A 25 5.88 -4.33 35.86
CA ALA A 25 4.71 -3.45 35.93
C ALA A 25 4.44 -2.77 34.56
N TRP A 26 3.16 -2.56 34.25
CA TRP A 26 2.76 -1.74 33.11
C TRP A 26 3.25 -0.30 33.28
N ARG A 27 3.90 0.23 32.26
CA ARG A 27 4.41 1.62 32.25
C ARG A 27 3.81 2.38 31.08
N PRO A 28 3.41 3.64 31.26
CA PRO A 28 2.98 4.49 30.18
C PRO A 28 4.18 4.84 29.27
N VAL A 29 3.97 4.77 27.96
CA VAL A 29 4.93 5.14 26.92
C VAL A 29 4.28 6.15 26.01
N ALA A 30 4.92 7.30 25.84
CA ALA A 30 4.46 8.29 24.88
C ALA A 30 4.76 7.82 23.45
N LEU A 31 3.72 7.78 22.60
CA LEU A 31 3.82 7.38 21.18
C LEU A 31 3.97 8.59 20.25
N GLY A 32 3.86 9.79 20.78
CA GLY A 32 3.79 11.00 19.97
C GLY A 32 2.40 11.25 19.38
N ALA A 33 2.27 12.32 18.61
CA ALA A 33 1.04 12.62 17.89
C ALA A 33 1.03 11.83 16.59
N SER A 34 0.12 10.88 16.45
CA SER A 34 -0.20 10.29 15.16
C SER A 34 -1.34 11.06 14.49
N GLY A 35 -1.45 10.94 13.15
CA GLY A 35 -2.48 11.64 12.38
C GLY A 35 -3.91 11.40 12.87
N ARG A 36 -4.87 12.11 12.29
CA ARG A 36 -6.28 11.92 12.61
C ARG A 36 -6.81 10.65 11.94
N PRO A 37 -7.63 9.83 12.63
CA PRO A 37 -8.28 8.70 11.99
C PRO A 37 -9.23 9.22 10.90
N ARG A 38 -9.20 8.57 9.72
CA ARG A 38 -10.07 8.93 8.59
C ARG A 38 -11.36 8.13 8.55
N SER A 39 -11.34 6.97 9.17
CA SER A 39 -12.45 6.03 9.16
C SER A 39 -12.48 5.23 10.45
N VAL A 40 -13.62 4.60 10.71
CA VAL A 40 -13.76 3.60 11.76
C VAL A 40 -13.63 2.24 11.11
N THR A 41 -12.74 1.41 11.63
CA THR A 41 -12.61 0.00 11.25
C THR A 41 -13.06 -0.86 12.42
N PHE A 42 -13.87 -1.83 12.12
CA PHE A 42 -14.33 -2.81 13.10
C PHE A 42 -13.62 -4.16 12.85
N ILE A 43 -12.91 -4.64 13.86
CA ILE A 43 -12.33 -5.98 13.87
C ILE A 43 -13.16 -6.77 14.87
N SER A 44 -13.84 -7.80 14.39
CA SER A 44 -14.71 -8.64 15.22
C SER A 44 -13.86 -9.59 16.09
N GLY A 45 -14.45 -10.08 17.18
CA GLY A 45 -13.75 -10.99 18.10
C GLY A 45 -13.35 -12.33 17.47
N ASP A 46 -14.05 -12.77 16.45
CA ASP A 46 -13.73 -13.96 15.67
C ASP A 46 -12.49 -13.78 14.76
N GLN A 47 -12.14 -12.54 14.41
CA GLN A 47 -10.93 -12.22 13.65
C GLN A 47 -9.68 -12.04 14.53
N GLU A 48 -9.81 -12.09 15.86
CA GLU A 48 -8.68 -11.79 16.77
C GLU A 48 -7.52 -12.76 16.59
N ASP A 49 -7.79 -14.06 16.46
CA ASP A 49 -6.72 -15.06 16.29
C ASP A 49 -6.03 -14.93 14.92
N GLU A 50 -6.79 -14.61 13.86
CA GLU A 50 -6.24 -14.32 12.53
C GLU A 50 -5.35 -13.09 12.56
N LEU A 51 -5.81 -12.00 13.15
CA LEU A 51 -5.02 -10.77 13.30
C LEU A 51 -3.75 -11.02 14.11
N ARG A 52 -3.82 -11.80 15.20
CA ARG A 52 -2.65 -12.15 16.01
C ARG A 52 -1.64 -12.98 15.21
N ALA A 53 -2.11 -13.98 14.46
CA ALA A 53 -1.27 -14.79 13.59
C ALA A 53 -0.60 -13.93 12.51
N PHE A 54 -1.36 -13.06 11.86
CA PHE A 54 -0.87 -12.13 10.85
C PHE A 54 0.14 -11.12 11.42
N HIS A 55 -0.14 -10.54 12.59
CA HIS A 55 0.80 -9.66 13.29
C HIS A 55 2.16 -10.36 13.53
N ASN A 56 2.12 -11.58 14.07
CA ASN A 56 3.33 -12.36 14.32
C ASN A 56 4.10 -12.69 13.03
N LEU A 57 3.38 -12.91 11.93
CA LEU A 57 3.98 -13.14 10.62
C LEU A 57 4.68 -11.86 10.12
N VAL A 58 4.01 -10.73 10.17
CA VAL A 58 4.56 -9.43 9.76
C VAL A 58 5.82 -9.10 10.57
N VAL A 59 5.77 -9.24 11.88
CA VAL A 59 6.94 -8.98 12.75
C VAL A 59 8.16 -9.83 12.37
N ARG A 60 7.94 -11.09 11.96
CA ARG A 60 9.04 -11.99 11.58
C ARG A 60 9.55 -11.77 10.16
N ARG A 61 8.69 -11.33 9.24
CA ARG A 61 8.98 -11.27 7.81
C ARG A 61 9.19 -9.88 7.25
N ALA A 62 8.76 -8.82 7.97
CA ALA A 62 8.98 -7.47 7.49
C ALA A 62 10.49 -7.21 7.33
N PRO A 63 10.94 -6.89 6.13
CA PRO A 63 12.35 -6.64 5.89
C PRO A 63 12.76 -5.31 6.54
N SER A 64 14.01 -5.25 7.02
CA SER A 64 14.60 -4.04 7.60
C SER A 64 15.26 -3.11 6.58
N ALA A 65 15.44 -3.58 5.33
CA ALA A 65 16.08 -2.83 4.25
C ALA A 65 15.56 -3.29 2.88
N GLY A 66 15.88 -2.55 1.85
CA GLY A 66 15.51 -2.85 0.47
C GLY A 66 14.18 -2.24 0.04
N GLU A 67 13.77 -2.56 -1.17
CA GLU A 67 12.61 -1.95 -1.84
C GLU A 67 11.30 -2.19 -1.09
N VAL A 68 11.09 -3.41 -0.59
CA VAL A 68 9.89 -3.78 0.18
C VAL A 68 9.82 -3.03 1.51
N ALA A 69 10.95 -2.92 2.24
CA ALA A 69 10.98 -2.14 3.48
C ALA A 69 10.65 -0.68 3.24
N TRP A 70 11.20 -0.11 2.17
CA TRP A 70 10.94 1.26 1.78
C TRP A 70 9.47 1.46 1.36
N ALA A 71 8.91 0.55 0.57
CA ALA A 71 7.51 0.58 0.16
C ALA A 71 6.56 0.47 1.35
N LEU A 72 6.86 -0.38 2.34
CA LEU A 72 6.11 -0.46 3.60
C LEU A 72 6.12 0.87 4.36
N ALA A 73 7.29 1.50 4.48
CA ALA A 73 7.40 2.81 5.14
C ALA A 73 6.58 3.88 4.42
N ARG A 74 6.60 3.91 3.07
CA ARG A 74 5.77 4.83 2.28
C ARG A 74 4.29 4.55 2.40
N PHE A 75 3.90 3.28 2.39
CA PHE A 75 2.50 2.89 2.62
C PHE A 75 1.99 3.41 3.98
N GLU A 76 2.78 3.27 5.04
CA GLU A 76 2.43 3.80 6.36
C GLU A 76 2.33 5.33 6.37
N MET A 77 3.30 6.02 5.76
CA MET A 77 3.25 7.48 5.63
C MET A 77 1.98 7.94 4.89
N GLY A 78 1.64 7.30 3.78
CA GLY A 78 0.40 7.59 3.05
C GLY A 78 -0.85 7.35 3.89
N ALA A 79 -0.88 6.26 4.67
CA ALA A 79 -2.00 5.98 5.58
C ALA A 79 -2.14 7.00 6.72
N GLU A 80 -1.09 7.73 7.08
CA GLU A 80 -1.09 8.77 8.11
C GLU A 80 -1.49 10.16 7.59
N ARG A 81 -1.45 10.38 6.27
CA ARG A 81 -1.83 11.68 5.68
C ARG A 81 -3.29 12.02 5.98
N VAL A 82 -3.55 13.27 6.26
CA VAL A 82 -4.92 13.78 6.47
C VAL A 82 -5.66 13.91 5.14
N SER A 83 -4.97 14.38 4.11
CA SER A 83 -5.52 14.53 2.76
C SER A 83 -5.31 13.25 1.93
N PRO A 84 -6.36 12.67 1.34
CA PRO A 84 -6.21 11.54 0.42
C PRO A 84 -5.26 11.83 -0.75
N LEU A 85 -5.30 13.04 -1.28
CA LEU A 85 -4.43 13.43 -2.40
C LEU A 85 -2.95 13.49 -2.02
N GLU A 86 -2.62 13.90 -0.78
CA GLU A 86 -1.25 13.82 -0.28
C GLU A 86 -0.81 12.36 -0.09
N SER A 87 -1.74 11.47 0.31
CA SER A 87 -1.47 10.03 0.42
C SER A 87 -1.09 9.40 -0.92
N LEU A 88 -1.68 9.90 -2.02
CA LEU A 88 -1.45 9.38 -3.36
C LEU A 88 0.03 9.38 -3.73
N SER A 89 0.75 10.44 -3.43
CA SER A 89 2.19 10.53 -3.71
C SER A 89 2.98 9.46 -2.95
N ASP A 90 2.68 9.24 -1.66
CA ASP A 90 3.35 8.22 -0.87
C ASP A 90 3.04 6.80 -1.41
N TYR A 91 1.79 6.52 -1.79
CA TYR A 91 1.40 5.22 -2.37
C TYR A 91 2.02 4.98 -3.75
N LEU A 92 2.02 5.99 -4.63
CA LEU A 92 2.65 5.87 -5.95
C LEU A 92 4.17 5.74 -5.85
N LEU A 93 4.82 6.41 -4.88
CA LEU A 93 6.24 6.22 -4.61
C LEU A 93 6.53 4.78 -4.17
N ALA A 94 5.70 4.20 -3.29
CA ALA A 94 5.83 2.80 -2.89
C ALA A 94 5.69 1.84 -4.07
N LEU A 95 4.65 2.03 -4.89
CA LEU A 95 4.44 1.22 -6.09
C LEU A 95 5.57 1.35 -7.11
N ARG A 96 6.12 2.56 -7.29
CA ARG A 96 7.27 2.77 -8.18
C ARG A 96 8.51 2.04 -7.69
N ALA A 97 8.78 2.04 -6.39
CA ALA A 97 9.91 1.29 -5.85
C ALA A 97 9.82 -0.21 -6.18
N LEU A 98 8.62 -0.77 -6.08
CA LEU A 98 8.37 -2.18 -6.34
C LEU A 98 8.30 -2.52 -7.83
N LEU A 99 7.67 -1.66 -8.65
CA LEU A 99 7.27 -1.97 -10.01
C LEU A 99 7.94 -1.12 -11.10
N GLU A 100 8.56 0.01 -10.75
CA GLU A 100 9.12 0.95 -11.74
C GLU A 100 10.43 1.58 -11.24
N PRO A 101 11.42 0.78 -10.78
CA PRO A 101 12.69 1.30 -10.26
C PRO A 101 13.51 2.02 -11.33
N GLU A 102 13.19 1.84 -12.62
CA GLU A 102 13.80 2.56 -13.75
C GLU A 102 13.46 4.06 -13.76
N GLY A 103 12.49 4.46 -12.94
CA GLY A 103 11.99 5.83 -12.84
C GLY A 103 10.72 6.09 -13.62
N SER A 104 9.97 7.08 -13.19
CA SER A 104 8.62 7.41 -13.68
C SER A 104 8.57 7.77 -15.18
N ALA A 105 9.71 8.05 -15.82
CA ALA A 105 9.79 8.30 -17.25
C ALA A 105 9.59 7.02 -18.10
N SER A 106 9.72 5.85 -17.49
CA SER A 106 9.49 4.56 -18.18
C SER A 106 8.02 4.34 -18.55
N GLY A 107 7.10 4.88 -17.75
CA GLY A 107 5.65 4.73 -17.93
C GLY A 107 5.15 3.30 -17.75
N ARG A 108 5.92 2.42 -17.10
CA ARG A 108 5.60 0.98 -16.98
C ARG A 108 4.69 0.65 -15.80
N LEU A 109 4.62 1.54 -14.80
CA LEU A 109 3.83 1.30 -13.59
C LEU A 109 2.38 0.87 -13.87
N PRO A 110 1.61 1.57 -14.75
CA PRO A 110 0.22 1.17 -14.99
C PRO A 110 0.06 -0.25 -15.53
N GLY A 111 0.88 -0.62 -16.50
CA GLY A 111 0.83 -1.97 -17.10
C GLY A 111 1.24 -3.06 -16.12
N ARG A 112 2.34 -2.86 -15.38
CA ARG A 112 2.83 -3.83 -14.38
C ARG A 112 1.85 -4.01 -13.22
N LEU A 113 1.27 -2.92 -12.70
CA LEU A 113 0.25 -3.02 -11.64
C LEU A 113 -0.97 -3.79 -12.13
N ALA A 114 -1.44 -3.49 -13.35
CA ALA A 114 -2.58 -4.18 -13.94
C ALA A 114 -2.30 -5.67 -14.17
N ALA A 115 -1.08 -6.03 -14.57
CA ALA A 115 -0.69 -7.44 -14.77
C ALA A 115 -0.77 -8.24 -13.46
N LEU A 116 -0.38 -7.65 -12.33
CA LEU A 116 -0.40 -8.31 -11.02
C LEU A 116 -1.79 -8.32 -10.37
N CYS A 117 -2.55 -7.24 -10.51
CA CYS A 117 -3.73 -7.00 -9.70
C CYS A 117 -5.05 -7.22 -10.43
N ALA A 118 -5.04 -7.52 -11.74
CA ALA A 118 -6.26 -7.74 -12.50
C ALA A 118 -6.22 -9.00 -13.36
N GLN A 119 -7.39 -9.62 -13.52
CA GLN A 119 -7.58 -10.66 -14.51
C GLN A 119 -7.39 -10.08 -15.93
N PRO A 120 -7.05 -10.91 -16.95
CA PRO A 120 -6.72 -10.42 -18.28
C PRO A 120 -7.74 -9.42 -18.86
N GLU A 121 -9.03 -9.66 -18.66
CA GLU A 121 -10.12 -8.82 -19.16
C GLU A 121 -10.18 -7.45 -18.49
N GLY A 122 -9.70 -7.34 -17.24
CA GLY A 122 -9.70 -6.12 -16.43
C GLY A 122 -8.42 -5.30 -16.53
N ARG A 123 -7.35 -5.84 -17.13
CA ARG A 123 -6.01 -5.23 -17.13
C ARG A 123 -5.99 -3.86 -17.80
N ALA A 124 -6.63 -3.73 -18.95
CA ALA A 124 -6.68 -2.46 -19.67
C ALA A 124 -7.35 -1.37 -18.84
N ALA A 125 -8.49 -1.68 -18.20
CA ALA A 125 -9.22 -0.73 -17.38
C ALA A 125 -8.44 -0.34 -16.11
N LEU A 126 -7.74 -1.28 -15.47
CA LEU A 126 -6.91 -0.97 -14.30
C LEU A 126 -5.68 -0.13 -14.69
N ALA A 127 -5.04 -0.44 -15.82
CA ALA A 127 -3.92 0.35 -16.34
C ALA A 127 -4.33 1.80 -16.63
N GLU A 128 -5.49 2.02 -17.23
CA GLU A 128 -6.03 3.36 -17.49
C GLU A 128 -6.28 4.13 -16.17
N ARG A 129 -6.92 3.51 -15.18
CA ARG A 129 -7.14 4.15 -13.87
C ARG A 129 -5.83 4.45 -13.14
N THR A 130 -4.84 3.56 -13.23
CA THR A 130 -3.52 3.80 -12.65
C THR A 130 -2.80 4.95 -13.34
N ALA A 131 -2.89 5.04 -14.68
CA ALA A 131 -2.35 6.17 -15.43
C ALA A 131 -3.03 7.50 -15.04
N HIS A 132 -4.35 7.46 -14.81
CA HIS A 132 -5.10 8.60 -14.28
C HIS A 132 -4.62 9.00 -12.88
N ALA A 133 -4.37 8.04 -11.98
CA ALA A 133 -3.81 8.32 -10.65
C ALA A 133 -2.42 9.00 -10.73
N VAL A 134 -1.57 8.56 -11.65
CA VAL A 134 -0.25 9.20 -11.92
C VAL A 134 -0.41 10.62 -12.45
N ALA A 135 -1.38 10.85 -13.34
CA ALA A 135 -1.67 12.19 -13.85
C ALA A 135 -2.23 13.11 -12.75
N LEU A 136 -3.11 12.59 -11.90
CA LEU A 136 -3.68 13.31 -10.75
C LEU A 136 -2.58 13.71 -9.76
N GLU A 137 -1.66 12.80 -9.41
CA GLU A 137 -0.51 13.10 -8.56
C GLU A 137 0.29 14.28 -9.12
N ARG A 138 0.60 14.24 -10.41
CA ARG A 138 1.35 15.32 -11.07
C ARG A 138 0.62 16.66 -11.00
N ALA A 139 -0.69 16.65 -11.24
CA ALA A 139 -1.51 17.85 -11.16
C ALA A 139 -1.54 18.43 -9.73
N VAL A 140 -1.68 17.58 -8.72
CA VAL A 140 -1.67 17.99 -7.29
C VAL A 140 -0.31 18.60 -6.92
N ILE A 141 0.80 17.94 -7.28
CA ILE A 141 2.16 18.42 -6.96
C ILE A 141 2.44 19.78 -7.62
N THR A 142 1.95 19.99 -8.83
CA THR A 142 2.14 21.27 -9.56
C THR A 142 1.17 22.36 -9.14
N GLY A 143 0.17 22.05 -8.33
CA GLY A 143 -0.86 22.99 -7.90
C GLY A 143 -1.79 23.47 -9.04
N LEU A 144 -1.81 22.77 -10.18
CA LEU A 144 -2.51 23.21 -11.39
C LEU A 144 -3.97 22.77 -11.48
N THR A 145 -4.38 21.79 -10.65
CA THR A 145 -5.73 21.23 -10.77
C THR A 145 -6.39 21.15 -9.39
N PRO A 146 -7.59 21.71 -9.24
CA PRO A 146 -8.40 21.42 -8.07
C PRO A 146 -8.75 19.91 -8.05
N PRO A 147 -8.96 19.30 -6.87
CA PRO A 147 -9.31 17.91 -6.76
C PRO A 147 -10.62 17.63 -7.53
N GLU A 148 -10.56 16.70 -8.47
CA GLU A 148 -11.74 16.25 -9.21
C GLU A 148 -12.69 15.47 -8.28
N PRO A 149 -14.02 15.56 -8.51
CA PRO A 149 -14.97 14.68 -7.85
C PRO A 149 -14.61 13.21 -8.14
N GLY A 150 -14.33 12.42 -7.10
CA GLY A 150 -13.95 11.01 -7.24
C GLY A 150 -12.44 10.73 -7.11
N GLY A 151 -11.59 11.74 -6.98
CA GLY A 151 -10.16 11.55 -6.72
C GLY A 151 -9.90 10.70 -5.47
N ASP A 152 -10.67 10.86 -4.41
CA ASP A 152 -10.56 10.07 -3.19
C ASP A 152 -10.77 8.56 -3.42
N ARG A 153 -11.71 8.21 -4.32
CA ARG A 153 -11.96 6.80 -4.68
C ARG A 153 -10.77 6.19 -5.42
N LEU A 154 -10.17 6.96 -6.32
CA LEU A 154 -8.99 6.53 -7.05
C LEU A 154 -7.78 6.34 -6.12
N VAL A 155 -7.60 7.24 -5.15
CA VAL A 155 -6.56 7.09 -4.11
C VAL A 155 -6.80 5.84 -3.27
N ALA A 156 -8.03 5.57 -2.87
CA ALA A 156 -8.38 4.37 -2.12
C ALA A 156 -8.09 3.09 -2.92
N GLU A 157 -8.40 3.07 -4.22
CA GLU A 157 -8.09 1.95 -5.11
C GLU A 157 -6.57 1.69 -5.21
N VAL A 158 -5.78 2.74 -5.39
CA VAL A 158 -4.31 2.63 -5.41
C VAL A 158 -3.77 2.09 -4.09
N ALA A 159 -4.29 2.59 -2.96
CA ALA A 159 -3.93 2.11 -1.63
C ALA A 159 -4.24 0.62 -1.43
N GLU A 160 -5.40 0.15 -1.92
CA GLU A 160 -5.82 -1.24 -1.85
C GLU A 160 -4.90 -2.17 -2.64
N HIS A 161 -4.55 -1.81 -3.88
CA HIS A 161 -3.61 -2.61 -4.67
C HIS A 161 -2.23 -2.68 -4.02
N LEU A 162 -1.72 -1.55 -3.53
CA LEU A 162 -0.44 -1.53 -2.80
C LEU A 162 -0.51 -2.39 -1.53
N ARG A 163 -1.60 -2.29 -0.76
CA ARG A 163 -1.82 -3.09 0.45
C ARG A 163 -1.83 -4.59 0.13
N ALA A 164 -2.54 -4.99 -0.92
CA ALA A 164 -2.61 -6.38 -1.35
C ALA A 164 -1.23 -6.93 -1.74
N ILE A 165 -0.48 -6.21 -2.57
CA ILE A 165 0.88 -6.60 -2.96
C ILE A 165 1.79 -6.77 -1.74
N LEU A 166 1.82 -5.78 -0.84
CA LEU A 166 2.66 -5.83 0.36
C LEU A 166 2.26 -6.97 1.30
N ARG A 167 0.94 -7.20 1.46
CA ARG A 167 0.42 -8.31 2.25
C ARG A 167 0.84 -9.65 1.66
N ASP A 168 0.70 -9.83 0.35
CA ASP A 168 1.03 -11.09 -0.32
C ASP A 168 2.53 -11.38 -0.30
N ILE A 169 3.39 -10.39 -0.44
CA ILE A 169 4.83 -10.53 -0.24
C ILE A 169 5.13 -11.01 1.18
N LEU A 170 4.56 -10.37 2.21
CA LEU A 170 4.80 -10.74 3.61
C LEU A 170 4.21 -12.10 3.96
N CYS A 171 3.08 -12.47 3.37
CA CYS A 171 2.50 -13.80 3.52
C CYS A 171 3.29 -14.89 2.77
N GLY A 172 4.13 -14.51 1.82
CA GLY A 172 4.88 -15.43 0.98
C GLY A 172 4.04 -16.04 -0.15
N HIS A 173 2.94 -15.38 -0.51
CA HIS A 173 2.12 -15.71 -1.67
C HIS A 173 2.67 -15.09 -2.94
N LEU A 174 3.46 -14.02 -2.81
CA LEU A 174 4.08 -13.29 -3.90
C LEU A 174 5.60 -13.18 -3.65
N ASP A 175 6.38 -13.43 -4.71
CA ASP A 175 7.82 -13.21 -4.67
C ASP A 175 8.11 -11.72 -4.48
N PRO A 176 9.13 -11.34 -3.68
CA PRO A 176 9.56 -9.94 -3.57
C PRO A 176 9.95 -9.29 -4.92
N ASP A 177 10.41 -10.05 -5.91
CA ASP A 177 10.62 -9.56 -7.28
C ASP A 177 9.31 -9.48 -8.08
N VAL A 178 8.39 -8.68 -7.57
CA VAL A 178 7.08 -8.45 -8.22
C VAL A 178 7.20 -7.83 -9.60
N ARG A 179 8.29 -7.11 -9.87
CA ARG A 179 8.57 -6.53 -11.19
C ARG A 179 8.84 -7.61 -12.22
N GLY A 180 9.73 -8.56 -11.90
CA GLY A 180 10.03 -9.70 -12.78
C GLY A 180 8.77 -10.47 -13.12
N LEU A 181 7.96 -10.80 -12.11
CA LEU A 181 6.68 -11.46 -12.30
C LEU A 181 5.71 -10.66 -13.19
N ALA A 182 5.61 -9.34 -12.98
CA ALA A 182 4.75 -8.50 -13.81
C ALA A 182 5.20 -8.49 -15.29
N ASP A 183 6.50 -8.41 -15.55
CA ASP A 183 7.05 -8.44 -16.89
C ASP A 183 6.82 -9.81 -17.58
N GLU A 184 6.91 -10.92 -16.85
CA GLU A 184 6.57 -12.27 -17.34
C GLU A 184 5.09 -12.35 -17.76
N LEU A 185 4.17 -11.91 -16.88
CA LEU A 185 2.74 -11.89 -17.16
C LEU A 185 2.36 -11.01 -18.37
N LEU A 186 3.08 -9.91 -18.58
CA LEU A 186 2.88 -9.06 -19.75
C LEU A 186 3.41 -9.72 -21.03
N ALA A 187 4.54 -10.41 -20.95
CA ALA A 187 5.10 -11.15 -22.08
C ALA A 187 4.20 -12.34 -22.52
N GLU A 188 3.66 -13.09 -21.55
CA GLU A 188 2.70 -14.17 -21.81
C GLU A 188 1.42 -13.64 -22.48
N ALA A 189 0.88 -12.51 -21.97
CA ALA A 189 -0.30 -11.89 -22.56
C ALA A 189 -0.05 -11.43 -24.02
N ALA A 190 1.13 -10.90 -24.31
CA ALA A 190 1.50 -10.51 -25.66
C ALA A 190 1.64 -11.71 -26.61
N ALA A 191 2.21 -12.83 -26.12
CA ALA A 191 2.35 -14.06 -26.89
C ALA A 191 1.01 -14.73 -27.21
N ALA A 192 0.01 -14.60 -26.33
CA ALA A 192 -1.32 -15.17 -26.52
C ALA A 192 -2.17 -14.43 -27.59
N LEU A 193 -1.73 -13.23 -28.02
CA LEU A 193 -2.42 -12.42 -29.03
C LEU A 193 -1.88 -12.65 -30.46
N VAL A 194 -0.83 -13.45 -30.62
CA VAL A 194 -0.17 -13.81 -31.90
C VAL A 194 -0.58 -15.20 -32.33
#